data_e9abe9068eeb2aa6c0fb256fd3f2ed47
#
_entry.id   e9abe9068eeb2aa6c0fb256fd3f2ed47
#
_cell.length_a   1.000
_cell.length_b   1.000
_cell.length_c   1.000
_cell.angle_alpha   90.00
_cell.angle_beta   90.00
_cell.angle_gamma   90.00
#
_symmetry.space_group_name_H-M   'P 1'
#
loop_
_entity.id
_entity.type
_entity.pdbx_description
1 polymer ?
#
loop_
_entity_poly.entity_id
_entity_poly.type
_entity_poly.pdbx_seq_one_letter_code
_entity_poly.pdbx_strand_id
1 'polypeptide(L)'
;MHSFRRRIGVASTGDCEAGEVRASLEDDFHHFRVRLVHSERRIQALEGFAVRHPYTTCPLAAGQLSRLRGAGLNGLAHSVMRMTDASQQCTHLMELSGLAIAAAARSIAERWFDIEVSRRVEGRTVATLDRDGRRLLAWELRDTTIAAPSPYNGISLRAGMAAWALSNLEPDEAEAALILRRCALISLGRAKNLDVQLHAEPTGRCFVQQPERAAQGFRIVGSIVDFTAAAAEPCVADRPWLSFNELA
;
A
#
# COMPACT_ATOMS: atom_id res chain seq x y z
N MET A 1 17.53 16.43 4.69
CA MET A 1 16.68 15.78 5.71
C MET A 1 15.77 14.82 4.98
N HIS A 2 15.77 13.55 5.36
CA HIS A 2 15.10 12.53 4.59
C HIS A 2 13.69 12.26 5.14
N SER A 3 12.64 12.62 4.40
CA SER A 3 11.27 12.18 4.64
C SER A 3 11.06 10.79 4.00
N PHE A 4 10.01 10.10 4.41
CA PHE A 4 9.52 8.92 3.69
C PHE A 4 8.53 9.38 2.63
N ARG A 5 8.64 8.85 1.43
CA ARG A 5 7.69 9.12 0.34
C ARG A 5 7.10 7.84 -0.22
N ARG A 6 5.82 7.91 -0.57
CA ARG A 6 5.10 6.88 -1.31
C ARG A 6 4.18 7.52 -2.31
N ARG A 7 4.11 6.91 -3.50
CA ARG A 7 3.05 7.17 -4.47
C ARG A 7 2.30 5.87 -4.76
N ILE A 8 0.98 5.98 -4.96
CA ILE A 8 0.14 4.89 -5.43
C ILE A 8 -0.63 5.41 -6.63
N GLY A 9 -0.58 4.69 -7.74
CA GLY A 9 -1.37 4.94 -8.95
C GLY A 9 -2.33 3.79 -9.20
N VAL A 10 -3.56 4.11 -9.58
CA VAL A 10 -4.59 3.16 -10.01
C VAL A 10 -5.15 3.65 -11.32
N ALA A 11 -5.22 2.80 -12.34
CA ALA A 11 -5.81 3.10 -13.63
C ALA A 11 -6.70 1.94 -14.09
N SER A 12 -7.83 2.25 -14.71
CA SER A 12 -8.82 1.27 -15.14
C SER A 12 -9.23 1.47 -16.59
N THR A 13 -9.54 0.34 -17.26
CA THR A 13 -10.28 0.31 -18.52
C THR A 13 -11.59 -0.44 -18.31
N GLY A 14 -12.63 -0.13 -19.12
CA GLY A 14 -13.95 -0.71 -18.95
C GLY A 14 -14.78 -0.01 -17.87
N ASP A 15 -15.73 -0.74 -17.30
CA ASP A 15 -16.66 -0.25 -16.28
C ASP A 15 -16.80 -1.25 -15.11
N CYS A 16 -17.78 -1.09 -14.24
CA CYS A 16 -17.96 -2.00 -13.10
C CYS A 16 -18.43 -3.42 -13.51
N GLU A 17 -18.94 -3.62 -14.72
CA GLU A 17 -19.37 -4.93 -15.20
C GLU A 17 -18.21 -5.75 -15.77
N ALA A 18 -17.31 -5.12 -16.54
CA ALA A 18 -16.12 -5.78 -17.08
C ALA A 18 -14.98 -4.80 -17.35
N GLY A 19 -13.75 -5.22 -17.11
CA GLY A 19 -12.59 -4.39 -17.37
C GLY A 19 -11.28 -4.93 -16.81
N GLU A 20 -10.26 -4.11 -16.93
CA GLU A 20 -8.95 -4.33 -16.34
C GLU A 20 -8.57 -3.13 -15.47
N VAL A 21 -8.02 -3.40 -14.29
CA VAL A 21 -7.44 -2.37 -13.43
C VAL A 21 -5.98 -2.70 -13.17
N ARG A 22 -5.13 -1.71 -13.33
CA ARG A 22 -3.72 -1.75 -12.95
C ARG A 22 -3.47 -0.82 -11.78
N ALA A 23 -2.73 -1.27 -10.80
CA ALA A 23 -2.35 -0.47 -9.63
C ALA A 23 -0.87 -0.65 -9.33
N SER A 24 -0.19 0.45 -9.07
CA SER A 24 1.23 0.48 -8.68
C SER A 24 1.40 1.21 -7.36
N LEU A 25 2.36 0.74 -6.56
CA LEU A 25 2.80 1.36 -5.32
C LEU A 25 4.32 1.37 -5.31
N GLU A 26 4.91 2.54 -5.13
CA GLU A 26 6.34 2.67 -4.89
C GLU A 26 6.63 3.57 -3.70
N ASP A 27 7.54 3.13 -2.83
CA ASP A 27 8.06 3.91 -1.72
C ASP A 27 9.57 3.65 -1.53
N ASP A 28 10.16 4.24 -0.52
CA ASP A 28 11.59 4.08 -0.21
C ASP A 28 12.04 2.61 -0.10
N PHE A 29 11.14 1.70 0.29
CA PHE A 29 11.48 0.30 0.59
C PHE A 29 10.87 -0.70 -0.40
N HIS A 30 9.80 -0.30 -1.11
CA HIS A 30 8.94 -1.22 -1.86
C HIS A 30 8.57 -0.66 -3.22
N HIS A 31 8.44 -1.55 -4.21
CA HIS A 31 7.80 -1.27 -5.48
C HIS A 31 7.01 -2.51 -5.90
N PHE A 32 5.69 -2.39 -5.91
CA PHE A 32 4.77 -3.47 -6.23
C PHE A 32 3.75 -3.02 -7.26
N ARG A 33 3.27 -3.98 -8.06
CA ARG A 33 2.19 -3.78 -9.03
C ARG A 33 1.12 -4.85 -8.84
N VAL A 34 -0.11 -4.53 -9.21
CA VAL A 34 -1.24 -5.47 -9.25
C VAL A 34 -2.00 -5.24 -10.55
N ARG A 35 -2.37 -6.34 -11.22
CA ARG A 35 -3.28 -6.37 -12.37
C ARG A 35 -4.52 -7.15 -11.99
N LEU A 36 -5.68 -6.52 -12.08
CA LEU A 36 -7.00 -7.11 -11.86
C LEU A 36 -7.74 -7.18 -13.20
N VAL A 37 -8.26 -8.35 -13.55
CA VAL A 37 -9.24 -8.53 -14.64
C VAL A 37 -10.55 -8.96 -14.01
N HIS A 38 -11.65 -8.31 -14.39
CA HIS A 38 -12.97 -8.63 -13.87
C HIS A 38 -14.02 -8.68 -14.98
N SER A 39 -15.05 -9.48 -14.76
CA SER A 39 -16.26 -9.53 -15.55
C SER A 39 -17.43 -9.95 -14.66
N GLU A 40 -18.65 -9.57 -15.02
CA GLU A 40 -19.86 -9.88 -14.24
C GLU A 40 -19.71 -9.46 -12.76
N ARG A 41 -19.05 -8.32 -12.53
CA ARG A 41 -18.72 -7.78 -11.20
C ARG A 41 -17.93 -8.75 -10.30
N ARG A 42 -17.17 -9.69 -10.90
CA ARG A 42 -16.36 -10.70 -10.20
C ARG A 42 -14.91 -10.69 -10.69
N ILE A 43 -14.00 -11.00 -9.80
CA ILE A 43 -12.57 -11.15 -10.08
C ILE A 43 -12.36 -12.38 -10.94
N GLN A 44 -11.87 -12.22 -12.17
CA GLN A 44 -11.49 -13.30 -13.07
C GLN A 44 -10.02 -13.67 -12.90
N ALA A 45 -9.15 -12.67 -12.79
CA ALA A 45 -7.73 -12.82 -12.50
C ALA A 45 -7.24 -11.68 -11.60
N LEU A 46 -6.30 -11.99 -10.72
CA LEU A 46 -5.61 -11.02 -9.89
C LEU A 46 -4.14 -11.44 -9.78
N GLU A 47 -3.27 -10.63 -10.34
CA GLU A 47 -1.84 -10.89 -10.45
C GLU A 47 -1.06 -9.83 -9.67
N GLY A 48 0.04 -10.24 -9.03
CA GLY A 48 0.90 -9.34 -8.28
C GLY A 48 2.34 -9.43 -8.78
N PHE A 49 3.03 -8.29 -8.76
CA PHE A 49 4.42 -8.19 -9.18
C PHE A 49 5.22 -7.48 -8.10
N ALA A 50 6.32 -8.09 -7.65
CA ALA A 50 7.27 -7.51 -6.72
C ALA A 50 8.46 -6.97 -7.53
N VAL A 51 8.40 -5.69 -7.91
CA VAL A 51 9.41 -5.03 -8.78
C VAL A 51 10.68 -4.72 -7.97
N ARG A 52 10.50 -4.10 -6.79
CA ARG A 52 11.57 -3.87 -5.81
C ARG A 52 11.04 -4.19 -4.42
N HIS A 53 11.78 -4.99 -3.67
CA HIS A 53 11.29 -5.54 -2.42
C HIS A 53 12.45 -5.84 -1.46
N PRO A 54 12.21 -5.89 -0.13
CA PRO A 54 13.27 -6.00 0.86
C PRO A 54 13.83 -7.40 1.09
N TYR A 55 13.11 -8.47 0.71
CA TYR A 55 13.50 -9.85 0.99
C TYR A 55 13.30 -10.75 -0.21
N THR A 56 14.20 -11.72 -0.40
CA THR A 56 14.23 -12.63 -1.57
C THR A 56 12.93 -13.41 -1.79
N THR A 57 12.17 -13.69 -0.74
CA THR A 57 10.92 -14.46 -0.82
C THR A 57 9.66 -13.59 -0.97
N CYS A 58 9.78 -12.25 -1.01
CA CYS A 58 8.63 -11.35 -1.24
C CYS A 58 7.82 -11.69 -2.50
N PRO A 59 8.45 -12.03 -3.65
CA PRO A 59 7.71 -12.36 -4.88
C PRO A 59 6.76 -13.56 -4.73
N LEU A 60 7.06 -14.50 -3.84
CA LEU A 60 6.22 -15.69 -3.63
C LEU A 60 4.83 -15.34 -3.08
N ALA A 61 4.68 -14.18 -2.44
CA ALA A 61 3.40 -13.72 -1.93
C ALA A 61 2.38 -13.43 -3.04
N ALA A 62 2.83 -13.14 -4.27
CA ALA A 62 1.93 -12.88 -5.39
C ALA A 62 1.00 -14.06 -5.70
N GLY A 63 1.49 -15.30 -5.55
CA GLY A 63 0.69 -16.51 -5.76
C GLY A 63 -0.53 -16.61 -4.83
N GLN A 64 -0.51 -15.94 -3.66
CA GLN A 64 -1.62 -15.97 -2.72
C GLN A 64 -2.84 -15.17 -3.22
N LEU A 65 -2.65 -14.22 -4.13
CA LEU A 65 -3.74 -13.40 -4.70
C LEU A 65 -4.74 -14.23 -5.52
N SER A 66 -4.32 -15.38 -6.05
CA SER A 66 -5.21 -16.31 -6.76
C SER A 66 -6.41 -16.75 -5.94
N ARG A 67 -6.31 -16.73 -4.60
CA ARG A 67 -7.41 -17.04 -3.67
C ARG A 67 -8.57 -16.05 -3.72
N LEU A 68 -8.35 -14.88 -4.30
CA LEU A 68 -9.39 -13.85 -4.49
C LEU A 68 -10.20 -14.06 -5.78
N ARG A 69 -9.81 -14.99 -6.65
CA ARG A 69 -10.53 -15.31 -7.88
C ARG A 69 -11.96 -15.74 -7.58
N GLY A 70 -12.92 -15.22 -8.34
CA GLY A 70 -14.34 -15.46 -8.18
C GLY A 70 -15.03 -14.61 -7.13
N ALA A 71 -14.27 -13.88 -6.28
CA ALA A 71 -14.87 -12.94 -5.33
C ALA A 71 -15.56 -11.78 -6.05
N GLY A 72 -16.65 -11.26 -5.46
CA GLY A 72 -17.35 -10.09 -5.96
C GLY A 72 -16.54 -8.81 -5.77
N LEU A 73 -16.72 -7.85 -6.68
CA LEU A 73 -16.18 -6.50 -6.51
C LEU A 73 -16.81 -5.82 -5.31
N ASN A 74 -16.04 -4.99 -4.62
CA ASN A 74 -16.49 -4.21 -3.46
C ASN A 74 -15.91 -2.80 -3.49
N GLY A 75 -16.76 -1.80 -3.33
CA GLY A 75 -16.35 -0.38 -3.36
C GLY A 75 -15.51 0.07 -2.15
N LEU A 76 -15.36 -0.75 -1.11
CA LEU A 76 -14.51 -0.48 0.04
C LEU A 76 -13.18 -1.22 -0.10
N ALA A 77 -12.09 -0.49 -0.35
CA ALA A 77 -10.75 -1.09 -0.56
C ALA A 77 -10.33 -2.00 0.61
N HIS A 78 -10.64 -1.63 1.85
CA HIS A 78 -10.29 -2.42 3.03
C HIS A 78 -11.05 -3.76 3.14
N SER A 79 -12.13 -3.95 2.38
CA SER A 79 -12.92 -5.20 2.40
C SER A 79 -12.09 -6.41 1.98
N VAL A 80 -11.07 -6.24 1.14
CA VAL A 80 -10.16 -7.30 0.68
C VAL A 80 -9.52 -8.08 1.84
N MET A 81 -9.29 -7.42 2.98
CA MET A 81 -8.72 -8.04 4.18
C MET A 81 -9.60 -9.11 4.82
N ARG A 82 -10.88 -9.18 4.43
CA ARG A 82 -11.86 -10.19 4.89
C ARG A 82 -12.12 -11.27 3.84
N MET A 83 -11.60 -11.11 2.62
CA MET A 83 -11.84 -12.04 1.51
C MET A 83 -10.89 -13.24 1.54
N THR A 84 -9.80 -13.15 2.30
CA THR A 84 -8.78 -14.20 2.44
C THR A 84 -8.08 -14.07 3.79
N ASP A 85 -7.25 -15.06 4.15
CA ASP A 85 -6.40 -14.98 5.33
C ASP A 85 -5.29 -13.92 5.10
N ALA A 86 -5.50 -12.73 5.65
CA ALA A 86 -4.58 -11.60 5.51
C ALA A 86 -3.19 -11.88 6.13
N SER A 87 -3.08 -12.80 7.09
CA SER A 87 -1.80 -13.17 7.71
C SER A 87 -0.87 -13.87 6.71
N GLN A 88 -1.44 -14.56 5.72
CA GLN A 88 -0.73 -15.27 4.67
C GLN A 88 -0.46 -14.40 3.43
N GLN A 89 -0.74 -13.11 3.48
CA GLN A 89 -0.64 -12.20 2.35
C GLN A 89 0.51 -11.19 2.52
N CYS A 90 0.98 -10.66 1.39
CA CYS A 90 1.79 -9.45 1.40
C CYS A 90 0.88 -8.24 1.66
N THR A 91 1.18 -7.46 2.69
CA THR A 91 0.36 -6.30 3.06
C THR A 91 0.28 -5.23 1.97
N HIS A 92 1.33 -5.08 1.13
CA HIS A 92 1.35 -4.13 0.01
C HIS A 92 0.52 -4.63 -1.17
N LEU A 93 0.65 -5.91 -1.53
CA LEU A 93 -0.19 -6.51 -2.58
C LEU A 93 -1.67 -6.50 -2.18
N MET A 94 -2.00 -6.73 -0.91
CA MET A 94 -3.38 -6.64 -0.42
C MET A 94 -3.92 -5.21 -0.46
N GLU A 95 -3.11 -4.21 -0.10
CA GLU A 95 -3.51 -2.80 -0.23
C GLU A 95 -3.81 -2.44 -1.68
N LEU A 96 -2.89 -2.76 -2.60
CA LEU A 96 -3.10 -2.53 -4.04
C LEU A 96 -4.31 -3.29 -4.59
N SER A 97 -4.46 -4.56 -4.20
CA SER A 97 -5.62 -5.37 -4.61
C SER A 97 -6.94 -4.75 -4.15
N GLY A 98 -6.99 -4.28 -2.90
CA GLY A 98 -8.16 -3.60 -2.39
C GLY A 98 -8.51 -2.32 -3.14
N LEU A 99 -7.50 -1.50 -3.44
CA LEU A 99 -7.68 -0.27 -4.23
C LEU A 99 -8.12 -0.58 -5.67
N ALA A 100 -7.54 -1.61 -6.30
CA ALA A 100 -7.92 -2.04 -7.65
C ALA A 100 -9.37 -2.56 -7.69
N ILE A 101 -9.77 -3.40 -6.71
CA ILE A 101 -11.14 -3.91 -6.58
C ILE A 101 -12.14 -2.78 -6.36
N ALA A 102 -11.79 -1.81 -5.49
CA ALA A 102 -12.65 -0.65 -5.23
C ALA A 102 -12.77 0.26 -6.46
N ALA A 103 -11.68 0.47 -7.20
CA ALA A 103 -11.70 1.23 -8.43
C ALA A 103 -12.60 0.58 -9.50
N ALA A 104 -12.48 -0.73 -9.72
CA ALA A 104 -13.36 -1.50 -10.59
C ALA A 104 -14.83 -1.36 -10.17
N ALA A 105 -15.14 -1.61 -8.89
CA ALA A 105 -16.50 -1.55 -8.36
C ALA A 105 -17.16 -0.17 -8.52
N ARG A 106 -16.36 0.90 -8.50
CA ARG A 106 -16.80 2.30 -8.53
C ARG A 106 -16.58 2.97 -9.89
N SER A 107 -16.11 2.22 -10.89
CA SER A 107 -15.76 2.72 -12.24
C SER A 107 -14.82 3.95 -12.19
N ILE A 108 -13.80 3.89 -11.34
CA ILE A 108 -12.80 4.95 -11.21
C ILE A 108 -11.78 4.76 -12.34
N ALA A 109 -11.73 5.68 -13.30
CA ALA A 109 -10.82 5.58 -14.43
C ALA A 109 -9.35 5.75 -14.04
N GLU A 110 -9.05 6.71 -13.17
CA GLU A 110 -7.70 6.98 -12.67
C GLU A 110 -7.75 7.59 -11.28
N ARG A 111 -6.75 7.26 -10.45
CA ARG A 111 -6.56 7.85 -9.12
C ARG A 111 -5.10 7.78 -8.69
N TRP A 112 -4.62 8.87 -8.12
CA TRP A 112 -3.28 8.96 -7.56
C TRP A 112 -3.32 9.34 -6.09
N PHE A 113 -2.44 8.71 -5.31
CA PHE A 113 -2.17 9.10 -3.94
C PHE A 113 -0.70 9.43 -3.79
N ASP A 114 -0.40 10.61 -3.29
CA ASP A 114 0.94 11.07 -2.93
C ASP A 114 1.02 11.21 -1.41
N ILE A 115 1.96 10.49 -0.81
CA ILE A 115 2.12 10.45 0.64
C ILE A 115 3.53 10.86 1.02
N GLU A 116 3.61 11.76 2.00
CA GLU A 116 4.86 12.14 2.63
C GLU A 116 4.76 12.03 4.15
N VAL A 117 5.79 11.44 4.78
CA VAL A 117 5.95 11.46 6.22
C VAL A 117 7.28 12.09 6.52
N SER A 118 7.27 13.28 7.14
CA SER A 118 8.48 14.04 7.44
C SER A 118 9.40 13.26 8.41
N ARG A 119 10.68 13.66 8.44
CA ARG A 119 11.63 13.08 9.39
C ARG A 119 11.08 13.21 10.82
N ARG A 120 11.13 12.11 11.55
CA ARG A 120 10.75 12.10 12.97
C ARG A 120 11.85 12.76 13.82
N VAL A 121 11.46 13.72 14.65
CA VAL A 121 12.34 14.41 15.60
C VAL A 121 11.68 14.33 16.97
N GLU A 122 12.38 13.78 17.95
CA GLU A 122 11.88 13.62 19.33
C GLU A 122 10.47 12.99 19.39
N GLY A 123 10.25 11.96 18.59
CA GLY A 123 8.96 11.29 18.50
C GLY A 123 7.90 12.00 17.64
N ARG A 124 8.13 13.25 17.21
CA ARG A 124 7.16 14.04 16.43
C ARG A 124 7.43 13.96 14.94
N THR A 125 6.38 13.91 14.15
CA THR A 125 6.42 13.98 12.68
C THR A 125 5.08 14.46 12.14
N VAL A 126 5.08 14.90 10.88
CA VAL A 126 3.88 15.21 10.11
C VAL A 126 3.74 14.18 9.00
N ALA A 127 2.55 13.62 8.86
CA ALA A 127 2.20 12.71 7.78
C ALA A 127 1.09 13.34 6.93
N THR A 128 1.28 13.38 5.62
CA THR A 128 0.34 14.00 4.69
C THR A 128 -0.03 13.03 3.58
N LEU A 129 -1.26 13.17 3.09
CA LEU A 129 -1.75 12.45 1.91
C LEU A 129 -2.48 13.41 1.00
N ASP A 130 -2.04 13.45 -0.26
CA ASP A 130 -2.73 14.11 -1.35
C ASP A 130 -3.39 13.04 -2.23
N ARG A 131 -4.61 13.31 -2.71
CA ARG A 131 -5.31 12.51 -3.71
C ARG A 131 -5.59 13.37 -4.92
N ASP A 132 -5.13 12.91 -6.08
CA ASP A 132 -5.31 13.60 -7.36
C ASP A 132 -4.85 15.07 -7.30
N GLY A 133 -3.71 15.30 -6.64
CA GLY A 133 -3.09 16.61 -6.45
C GLY A 133 -3.73 17.51 -5.37
N ARG A 134 -4.73 17.02 -4.62
CA ARG A 134 -5.40 17.77 -3.56
C ARG A 134 -5.11 17.17 -2.19
N ARG A 135 -4.69 18.02 -1.22
CA ARG A 135 -4.50 17.59 0.16
C ARG A 135 -5.82 17.10 0.77
N LEU A 136 -5.85 15.81 1.16
CA LEU A 136 -6.97 15.22 1.90
C LEU A 136 -6.69 15.14 3.39
N LEU A 137 -5.49 14.71 3.77
CA LEU A 137 -5.13 14.46 5.15
C LEU A 137 -3.79 15.08 5.49
N ALA A 138 -3.69 15.64 6.70
CA ALA A 138 -2.44 16.06 7.31
C ALA A 138 -2.53 15.76 8.81
N TRP A 139 -1.69 14.84 9.30
CA TRP A 139 -1.67 14.45 10.72
C TRP A 139 -0.38 14.89 11.37
N GLU A 140 -0.49 15.50 12.54
CA GLU A 140 0.61 15.59 13.48
C GLU A 140 0.67 14.31 14.29
N LEU A 141 1.83 13.69 14.36
CA LEU A 141 2.03 12.44 15.07
C LEU A 141 3.00 12.64 16.22
N ARG A 142 2.66 12.04 17.36
CA ARG A 142 3.59 11.79 18.46
C ARG A 142 3.76 10.28 18.58
N ASP A 143 4.97 9.79 18.32
CA ASP A 143 5.28 8.37 18.20
C ASP A 143 4.35 7.66 17.20
N THR A 144 3.42 6.86 17.65
CA THR A 144 2.44 6.16 16.84
C THR A 144 0.99 6.57 17.17
N THR A 145 0.81 7.77 17.71
CA THR A 145 -0.50 8.34 18.04
C THR A 145 -0.70 9.64 17.27
N ILE A 146 -1.88 9.84 16.72
CA ILE A 146 -2.27 11.08 16.06
C ILE A 146 -2.53 12.14 17.13
N ALA A 147 -1.77 13.23 17.10
CA ALA A 147 -1.90 14.34 18.04
C ALA A 147 -2.86 15.42 17.54
N ALA A 148 -2.99 15.57 16.22
CA ALA A 148 -3.90 16.50 15.55
C ALA A 148 -4.10 16.08 14.09
N PRO A 149 -5.18 16.51 13.42
CA PRO A 149 -6.32 17.27 13.92
C PRO A 149 -7.45 16.39 14.49
N SER A 150 -8.51 17.00 15.01
CA SER A 150 -9.81 16.32 15.18
C SER A 150 -10.37 15.91 13.81
N PRO A 151 -11.09 14.79 13.68
CA PRO A 151 -11.52 13.85 14.74
C PRO A 151 -10.46 12.77 15.06
N TYR A 152 -9.27 12.82 14.48
CA TYR A 152 -8.24 11.78 14.60
C TYR A 152 -7.43 11.83 15.90
N ASN A 153 -7.51 12.93 16.65
CA ASN A 153 -6.73 13.15 17.87
C ASN A 153 -6.90 12.01 18.88
N GLY A 154 -5.77 11.49 19.38
CA GLY A 154 -5.72 10.40 20.33
C GLY A 154 -5.77 9.00 19.69
N ILE A 155 -6.03 8.88 18.39
CA ILE A 155 -6.13 7.59 17.71
C ILE A 155 -4.73 6.98 17.53
N SER A 156 -4.58 5.73 17.99
CA SER A 156 -3.34 4.95 17.79
C SER A 156 -3.29 4.40 16.37
N LEU A 157 -2.14 4.57 15.70
CA LEU A 157 -1.89 3.96 14.40
C LEU A 157 -1.73 2.43 14.47
N ARG A 158 -1.44 1.86 15.66
CA ARG A 158 -1.14 0.42 15.81
C ARG A 158 -2.37 -0.44 15.92
N ALA A 159 -3.28 -0.11 16.81
CA ALA A 159 -4.45 -0.93 17.12
C ALA A 159 -5.74 -0.12 17.04
N GLY A 160 -6.82 -0.77 16.58
CA GLY A 160 -8.17 -0.21 16.58
C GLY A 160 -8.47 0.79 15.46
N MET A 161 -7.47 1.42 14.84
CA MET A 161 -7.70 2.49 13.86
C MET A 161 -8.53 2.06 12.66
N ALA A 162 -8.37 0.83 12.16
CA ALA A 162 -9.16 0.38 11.02
C ALA A 162 -10.66 0.28 11.37
N ALA A 163 -10.97 -0.29 12.52
CA ALA A 163 -12.37 -0.36 12.99
C ALA A 163 -12.93 1.04 13.23
N TRP A 164 -12.15 1.91 13.88
CA TRP A 164 -12.55 3.30 14.13
C TRP A 164 -12.81 4.06 12.82
N ALA A 165 -11.88 4.01 11.86
CA ALA A 165 -12.02 4.71 10.58
C ALA A 165 -13.25 4.25 9.80
N LEU A 166 -13.47 2.93 9.72
CA LEU A 166 -14.62 2.36 9.01
C LEU A 166 -15.97 2.64 9.69
N SER A 167 -15.97 2.99 10.98
CA SER A 167 -17.20 3.30 11.72
C SER A 167 -17.49 4.80 11.85
N ASN A 168 -16.49 5.66 11.64
CA ASN A 168 -16.61 7.10 11.95
C ASN A 168 -16.31 8.02 10.76
N LEU A 169 -15.77 7.50 9.66
CA LEU A 169 -15.42 8.29 8.48
C LEU A 169 -16.24 7.84 7.27
N GLU A 170 -16.46 8.77 6.35
CA GLU A 170 -16.98 8.42 5.03
C GLU A 170 -16.01 7.48 4.28
N PRO A 171 -16.51 6.60 3.38
CA PRO A 171 -15.70 5.57 2.73
C PRO A 171 -14.40 6.08 2.08
N ASP A 172 -14.44 7.22 1.41
CA ASP A 172 -13.29 7.83 0.74
C ASP A 172 -12.25 8.37 1.74
N GLU A 173 -12.72 8.92 2.86
CA GLU A 173 -11.85 9.41 3.91
C GLU A 173 -11.25 8.25 4.71
N ALA A 174 -12.02 7.20 4.98
CA ALA A 174 -11.54 5.97 5.62
C ALA A 174 -10.45 5.29 4.78
N GLU A 175 -10.63 5.22 3.46
CA GLU A 175 -9.61 4.71 2.52
C GLU A 175 -8.30 5.50 2.65
N ALA A 176 -8.37 6.83 2.54
CA ALA A 176 -7.22 7.71 2.66
C ALA A 176 -6.53 7.60 4.04
N ALA A 177 -7.33 7.54 5.12
CA ALA A 177 -6.82 7.40 6.48
C ALA A 177 -6.07 6.07 6.69
N LEU A 178 -6.55 4.97 6.11
CA LEU A 178 -5.90 3.67 6.22
C LEU A 178 -4.62 3.58 5.39
N ILE A 179 -4.57 4.25 4.23
CA ILE A 179 -3.33 4.40 3.44
C ILE A 179 -2.31 5.21 4.24
N LEU A 180 -2.69 6.39 4.75
CA LEU A 180 -1.78 7.28 5.50
C LEU A 180 -1.26 6.61 6.77
N ARG A 181 -2.12 5.90 7.50
CA ARG A 181 -1.74 5.08 8.66
C ARG A 181 -0.63 4.10 8.31
N ARG A 182 -0.77 3.35 7.22
CA ARG A 182 0.22 2.37 6.80
C ARG A 182 1.55 3.03 6.49
N CYS A 183 1.53 4.13 5.75
CA CYS A 183 2.73 4.89 5.41
C CYS A 183 3.45 5.43 6.65
N ALA A 184 2.70 5.98 7.61
CA ALA A 184 3.24 6.48 8.87
C ALA A 184 3.91 5.39 9.72
N LEU A 185 3.41 4.14 9.67
CA LEU A 185 4.05 3.00 10.34
C LEU A 185 5.28 2.49 9.58
N ILE A 186 5.23 2.42 8.25
CA ILE A 186 6.36 1.97 7.41
C ILE A 186 7.51 2.97 7.48
N SER A 187 7.22 4.28 7.56
CA SER A 187 8.23 5.34 7.68
C SER A 187 9.17 5.17 8.88
N LEU A 188 8.76 4.42 9.92
CA LEU A 188 9.62 4.06 11.06
C LEU A 188 10.86 3.28 10.63
N GLY A 189 10.82 2.60 9.48
CA GLY A 189 11.97 1.93 8.89
C GLY A 189 13.11 2.88 8.52
N ARG A 190 12.82 4.17 8.25
CA ARG A 190 13.85 5.18 7.92
C ARG A 190 14.82 5.47 9.06
N ALA A 191 14.44 5.19 10.29
CA ALA A 191 15.30 5.35 11.47
C ALA A 191 16.22 4.13 11.72
N LYS A 192 16.15 3.09 10.90
CA LYS A 192 16.87 1.83 11.07
C LYS A 192 17.84 1.61 9.92
N ASN A 193 19.00 1.05 10.21
CA ASN A 193 19.84 0.42 9.19
C ASN A 193 19.29 -0.99 8.92
N LEU A 194 18.41 -1.12 7.92
CA LEU A 194 17.78 -2.41 7.59
C LEU A 194 18.74 -3.38 6.89
N ASP A 195 19.81 -2.88 6.29
CA ASP A 195 20.75 -3.71 5.54
C ASP A 195 21.73 -4.52 6.41
N VAL A 196 21.71 -4.29 7.73
CA VAL A 196 22.42 -5.16 8.69
C VAL A 196 21.65 -6.45 9.04
N GLN A 197 20.37 -6.53 8.66
CA GLN A 197 19.58 -7.74 8.87
C GLN A 197 20.01 -8.83 7.89
N LEU A 198 20.19 -10.05 8.35
CA LEU A 198 20.47 -11.19 7.48
C LEU A 198 19.19 -11.67 6.76
N HIS A 199 18.09 -11.76 7.49
CA HIS A 199 16.80 -12.24 7.00
C HIS A 199 15.64 -11.48 7.67
N ALA A 200 14.41 -11.78 7.25
CA ALA A 200 13.21 -11.18 7.81
C ALA A 200 13.03 -11.55 9.30
N GLU A 201 12.50 -10.60 10.07
CA GLU A 201 12.12 -10.86 11.46
C GLU A 201 10.79 -11.65 11.52
N PRO A 202 10.66 -12.68 12.39
CA PRO A 202 9.44 -13.50 12.49
C PRO A 202 8.32 -12.78 13.27
N THR A 203 7.89 -11.61 12.79
CA THR A 203 6.89 -10.77 13.47
C THR A 203 5.45 -11.11 13.13
N GLY A 204 5.22 -12.01 12.15
CA GLY A 204 3.89 -12.38 11.67
C GLY A 204 3.12 -11.27 10.93
N ARG A 205 3.75 -10.14 10.58
CA ARG A 205 3.07 -8.96 10.03
C ARG A 205 2.77 -9.04 8.54
N CYS A 206 3.49 -9.85 7.79
CA CYS A 206 3.28 -10.08 6.37
C CYS A 206 3.74 -11.49 5.98
N PHE A 207 3.49 -11.87 4.73
CA PHE A 207 3.83 -13.19 4.19
C PHE A 207 5.25 -13.65 4.53
N VAL A 208 6.25 -12.81 4.27
CA VAL A 208 7.67 -13.18 4.51
C VAL A 208 8.00 -13.25 5.99
N GLN A 209 7.34 -12.43 6.81
CA GLN A 209 7.59 -12.36 8.25
C GLN A 209 6.81 -13.40 9.06
N GLN A 210 6.12 -14.35 8.42
CA GLN A 210 5.55 -15.48 9.13
C GLN A 210 6.68 -16.33 9.72
N PRO A 211 6.53 -16.85 10.95
CA PRO A 211 7.61 -17.58 11.65
C PRO A 211 8.21 -18.71 10.81
N GLU A 212 7.38 -19.41 10.04
CA GLU A 212 7.80 -20.54 9.21
C GLU A 212 8.57 -20.14 7.93
N ARG A 213 8.54 -18.85 7.54
CA ARG A 213 9.16 -18.33 6.31
C ARG A 213 10.25 -17.30 6.55
N ALA A 214 10.27 -16.67 7.72
CA ALA A 214 11.14 -15.51 7.98
C ALA A 214 12.63 -15.83 7.77
N ALA A 215 13.10 -16.99 8.21
CA ALA A 215 14.48 -17.41 8.05
C ALA A 215 14.91 -17.67 6.58
N GLN A 216 13.95 -17.88 5.68
CA GLN A 216 14.19 -18.11 4.25
C GLN A 216 14.19 -16.80 3.43
N GLY A 217 13.65 -15.73 4.00
CA GLY A 217 13.57 -14.41 3.39
C GLY A 217 14.85 -13.60 3.66
N PHE A 218 15.90 -13.79 2.85
CA PHE A 218 17.16 -13.06 3.00
C PHE A 218 16.98 -11.59 2.61
N ARG A 219 17.65 -10.71 3.33
CA ARG A 219 17.66 -9.28 3.04
C ARG A 219 18.34 -9.02 1.68
N ILE A 220 17.68 -8.19 0.85
CA ILE A 220 18.27 -7.66 -0.39
C ILE A 220 18.91 -6.33 -0.03
N VAL A 221 20.22 -6.35 0.20
CA VAL A 221 21.02 -5.17 0.53
C VAL A 221 20.98 -4.16 -0.61
N GLY A 222 20.86 -2.87 -0.28
CA GLY A 222 20.80 -1.79 -1.28
C GLY A 222 19.45 -1.66 -1.99
N SER A 223 18.41 -2.36 -1.54
CA SER A 223 17.06 -2.24 -2.11
C SER A 223 16.31 -0.97 -1.69
N ILE A 224 16.89 -0.16 -0.78
CA ILE A 224 16.29 1.09 -0.29
C ILE A 224 16.61 2.22 -1.29
N VAL A 225 15.59 2.97 -1.67
CA VAL A 225 15.71 4.22 -2.45
C VAL A 225 15.33 5.40 -1.56
N ASP A 226 16.05 6.50 -1.67
CA ASP A 226 15.71 7.74 -0.98
C ASP A 226 15.08 8.73 -1.97
N PHE A 227 13.75 8.76 -2.00
CA PHE A 227 13.00 9.65 -2.90
C PHE A 227 13.02 11.13 -2.47
N THR A 228 13.61 11.48 -1.33
CA THR A 228 13.82 12.89 -0.97
C THR A 228 15.15 13.42 -1.51
N ALA A 229 16.13 12.54 -1.74
CA ALA A 229 17.43 12.88 -2.33
C ALA A 229 17.46 12.58 -3.84
N ALA A 230 16.65 11.63 -4.32
CA ALA A 230 16.58 11.27 -5.73
C ALA A 230 15.82 12.33 -6.55
N ALA A 231 16.30 12.61 -7.75
CA ALA A 231 15.59 13.47 -8.72
C ALA A 231 14.30 12.80 -9.24
N ALA A 232 14.17 11.47 -9.10
CA ALA A 232 13.02 10.71 -9.55
C ALA A 232 11.90 10.70 -8.49
N GLU A 233 10.67 10.80 -8.96
CA GLU A 233 9.48 10.57 -8.14
C GLU A 233 9.11 9.08 -8.12
N PRO A 234 8.47 8.57 -7.05
CA PRO A 234 7.94 7.21 -7.04
C PRO A 234 6.95 6.97 -8.19
N CYS A 235 6.87 5.75 -8.70
CA CYS A 235 5.98 5.29 -9.77
C CYS A 235 6.18 5.97 -11.14
N VAL A 236 7.26 6.71 -11.37
CA VAL A 236 7.50 7.31 -12.71
C VAL A 236 7.65 6.23 -13.78
N ALA A 237 8.36 5.15 -13.46
CA ALA A 237 8.54 4.01 -14.37
C ALA A 237 7.25 3.21 -14.63
N ASP A 238 6.19 3.45 -13.86
CA ASP A 238 4.92 2.74 -14.01
C ASP A 238 3.93 3.45 -14.94
N ARG A 239 4.20 4.70 -15.33
CA ARG A 239 3.29 5.48 -16.19
C ARG A 239 2.91 4.77 -17.49
N PRO A 240 3.86 4.17 -18.26
CA PRO A 240 3.50 3.43 -19.47
C PRO A 240 2.63 2.20 -19.18
N TRP A 241 2.93 1.49 -18.11
CA TRP A 241 2.15 0.32 -17.70
C TRP A 241 0.75 0.69 -17.21
N LEU A 242 0.61 1.75 -16.42
CA LEU A 242 -0.68 2.26 -15.93
C LEU A 242 -1.52 2.86 -17.07
N SER A 243 -0.92 3.38 -18.13
CA SER A 243 -1.63 3.89 -19.31
C SER A 243 -2.08 2.80 -20.28
N PHE A 244 -1.86 1.52 -19.94
CA PHE A 244 -2.16 0.36 -20.80
C PHE A 244 -1.39 0.34 -22.14
N ASN A 245 -0.40 1.21 -22.28
CA ASN A 245 0.54 1.21 -23.40
C ASN A 245 1.67 0.25 -23.04
N GLU A 246 1.53 -1.02 -23.37
CA GLU A 246 2.64 -1.95 -23.31
C GLU A 246 3.63 -1.55 -24.39
N LEU A 247 4.87 -1.26 -23.99
CA LEU A 247 5.96 -1.17 -24.95
C LEU A 247 6.10 -2.57 -25.57
N ALA A 248 5.78 -2.66 -26.86
CA ALA A 248 5.97 -3.85 -27.68
C ALA A 248 7.45 -4.30 -27.66
#